data_38d92e5fd8fdb4678a399f9cf9d6d0db
#
_entry.id   38d92e5fd8fdb4678a399f9cf9d6d0db
#
_cell.length_a   1.000
_cell.length_b   1.000
_cell.length_c   1.000
_cell.angle_alpha   90.00
_cell.angle_beta   90.00
_cell.angle_gamma   90.00
#
_symmetry.space_group_name_H-M   'P 1'
#
loop_
_entity.id
_entity.type
_entity.pdbx_description
1 polymer ?
#
loop_
_entity_poly.entity_id
_entity_poly.type
_entity_poly.pdbx_seq_one_letter_code
_entity_poly.pdbx_strand_id
1 'polypeptide(L)'
;MTKRLFTGDHPDVANSLNNLASLYKSQGKYSEAEPLYLEALEMRKRLFTGDHPDVASSLNNLALLYNSQGKYSEAEPLYLDALEMRKRLFTGDHPNVASSLNNLANLYHNQGRYSEAEPLFLEALEMRKRLFKSDHSDVAASLNNLANLYDKQGRYSEAEPLYLDALEMIKRLFTGDHPYVATSLNNLAFFYHNQGRYSEAEPLYLEALAMSERVLETNHPTTITVRNNLQILQQQLIPRFFYKRLLNNLLAVLTLLLHRLRLLIKRIIIFSWRLFRR
;
A
#
# COMPACT_ATOMS: atom_id res chain seq x y z
N MET A 1 -23.74 -25.96 -7.69
CA MET A 1 -23.61 -27.27 -8.35
C MET A 1 -23.09 -28.35 -7.39
N THR A 2 -22.03 -28.11 -6.63
CA THR A 2 -21.43 -29.07 -5.66
C THR A 2 -22.40 -29.56 -4.57
N LYS A 3 -23.24 -28.70 -3.98
CA LYS A 3 -24.27 -29.12 -2.98
C LYS A 3 -25.30 -30.15 -3.50
N ARG A 4 -25.44 -30.29 -4.81
CA ARG A 4 -26.34 -31.33 -5.42
C ARG A 4 -25.69 -32.70 -5.57
N LEU A 5 -24.36 -32.75 -5.51
CA LEU A 5 -23.58 -33.98 -5.70
C LEU A 5 -23.28 -34.70 -4.37
N PHE A 6 -23.30 -33.99 -3.25
CA PHE A 6 -22.94 -34.51 -1.95
C PHE A 6 -24.07 -34.31 -0.94
N THR A 7 -24.49 -35.40 -0.33
CA THR A 7 -25.46 -35.42 0.77
C THR A 7 -24.68 -35.38 2.11
N GLY A 8 -24.50 -34.19 2.67
CA GLY A 8 -23.79 -33.99 3.94
C GLY A 8 -22.53 -33.12 3.82
N ASP A 9 -21.73 -33.12 4.87
CA ASP A 9 -20.49 -32.35 4.93
C ASP A 9 -19.43 -32.92 4.00
N HIS A 10 -18.87 -32.11 3.14
CA HIS A 10 -17.84 -32.48 2.18
C HIS A 10 -16.79 -31.40 2.01
N PRO A 11 -15.47 -31.72 1.94
CA PRO A 11 -14.41 -30.72 1.78
C PRO A 11 -14.59 -29.83 0.54
N ASP A 12 -15.02 -30.38 -0.59
CA ASP A 12 -15.24 -29.63 -1.83
C ASP A 12 -16.41 -28.66 -1.73
N VAL A 13 -17.44 -28.98 -0.93
CA VAL A 13 -18.53 -28.04 -0.66
C VAL A 13 -18.01 -26.88 0.17
N ALA A 14 -17.24 -27.14 1.22
CA ALA A 14 -16.62 -26.09 2.04
C ALA A 14 -15.67 -25.21 1.21
N ASN A 15 -14.88 -25.81 0.30
CA ASN A 15 -14.02 -25.07 -0.62
C ASN A 15 -14.83 -24.17 -1.57
N SER A 16 -15.92 -24.68 -2.12
CA SER A 16 -16.79 -23.92 -3.04
C SER A 16 -17.47 -22.74 -2.33
N LEU A 17 -17.93 -22.95 -1.09
CA LEU A 17 -18.51 -21.90 -0.25
C LEU A 17 -17.49 -20.81 0.05
N ASN A 18 -16.27 -21.20 0.46
CA ASN A 18 -15.19 -20.29 0.74
C ASN A 18 -14.79 -19.44 -0.48
N ASN A 19 -14.71 -20.07 -1.67
CA ASN A 19 -14.38 -19.38 -2.92
C ASN A 19 -15.48 -18.41 -3.35
N LEU A 20 -16.76 -18.80 -3.21
CA LEU A 20 -17.89 -17.90 -3.49
C LEU A 20 -17.92 -16.72 -2.51
N ALA A 21 -17.66 -16.98 -1.23
CA ALA A 21 -17.55 -15.92 -0.22
C ALA A 21 -16.42 -14.93 -0.54
N SER A 22 -15.27 -15.46 -1.00
CA SER A 22 -14.13 -14.61 -1.43
C SER A 22 -14.50 -13.73 -2.63
N LEU A 23 -15.26 -14.28 -3.59
CA LEU A 23 -15.76 -13.51 -4.73
C LEU A 23 -16.71 -12.39 -4.27
N TYR A 24 -17.68 -12.68 -3.41
CA TYR A 24 -18.59 -11.66 -2.87
C TYR A 24 -17.83 -10.59 -2.06
N LYS A 25 -16.86 -11.00 -1.23
CA LYS A 25 -15.99 -10.07 -0.52
C LYS A 25 -15.26 -9.13 -1.48
N SER A 26 -14.68 -9.65 -2.57
CA SER A 26 -13.97 -8.83 -3.57
C SER A 26 -14.88 -7.83 -4.30
N GLN A 27 -16.18 -8.12 -4.37
CA GLN A 27 -17.22 -7.22 -4.89
C GLN A 27 -17.77 -6.25 -3.84
N GLY A 28 -17.28 -6.27 -2.60
CA GLY A 28 -17.80 -5.47 -1.49
C GLY A 28 -19.15 -5.96 -0.93
N LYS A 29 -19.63 -7.13 -1.37
CA LYS A 29 -20.88 -7.76 -0.93
C LYS A 29 -20.64 -8.55 0.36
N TYR A 30 -20.36 -7.84 1.44
CA TYR A 30 -19.96 -8.46 2.71
C TYR A 30 -21.08 -9.24 3.39
N SER A 31 -22.33 -8.78 3.28
CA SER A 31 -23.52 -9.45 3.83
C SER A 31 -23.79 -10.81 3.19
N GLU A 32 -23.45 -10.97 1.91
CA GLU A 32 -23.55 -12.24 1.20
C GLU A 32 -22.36 -13.14 1.44
N ALA A 33 -21.17 -12.57 1.68
CA ALA A 33 -19.94 -13.33 1.93
C ALA A 33 -19.92 -13.97 3.33
N GLU A 34 -20.38 -13.26 4.36
CA GLU A 34 -20.29 -13.67 5.76
C GLU A 34 -20.95 -15.05 6.03
N PRO A 35 -22.23 -15.28 5.67
CA PRO A 35 -22.85 -16.58 5.93
C PRO A 35 -22.16 -17.74 5.20
N LEU A 36 -21.56 -17.52 4.05
CA LEU A 36 -20.85 -18.54 3.31
C LEU A 36 -19.52 -18.92 3.96
N TYR A 37 -18.78 -17.91 4.49
CA TYR A 37 -17.57 -18.19 5.25
C TYR A 37 -17.87 -18.92 6.56
N LEU A 38 -18.95 -18.55 7.26
CA LEU A 38 -19.39 -19.23 8.48
C LEU A 38 -19.80 -20.69 8.18
N GLU A 39 -20.60 -20.92 7.15
CA GLU A 39 -21.00 -22.29 6.74
C GLU A 39 -19.76 -23.14 6.38
N ALA A 40 -18.80 -22.58 5.62
CA ALA A 40 -17.58 -23.28 5.27
C ALA A 40 -16.73 -23.62 6.51
N LEU A 41 -16.59 -22.70 7.46
CA LEU A 41 -15.85 -22.90 8.70
C LEU A 41 -16.48 -23.99 9.56
N GLU A 42 -17.79 -23.91 9.80
CA GLU A 42 -18.50 -24.92 10.61
C GLU A 42 -18.49 -26.31 9.95
N MET A 43 -18.61 -26.38 8.64
CA MET A 43 -18.47 -27.64 7.90
C MET A 43 -17.08 -28.24 8.09
N ARG A 44 -16.01 -27.44 7.96
CA ARG A 44 -14.63 -27.91 8.17
C ARG A 44 -14.37 -28.34 9.60
N LYS A 45 -14.92 -27.62 10.60
CA LYS A 45 -14.83 -28.05 12.03
C LYS A 45 -15.50 -29.40 12.30
N ARG A 46 -16.60 -29.71 11.60
CA ARG A 46 -17.25 -31.05 11.71
C ARG A 46 -16.48 -32.13 10.98
N LEU A 47 -15.86 -31.80 9.83
CA LEU A 47 -15.09 -32.74 9.02
C LEU A 47 -13.73 -33.10 9.65
N PHE A 48 -13.10 -32.14 10.29
CA PHE A 48 -11.75 -32.28 10.82
C PHE A 48 -11.75 -32.11 12.35
N THR A 49 -11.43 -33.18 13.05
CA THR A 49 -11.27 -33.13 14.50
C THR A 49 -9.87 -32.65 14.87
N GLY A 50 -9.78 -31.57 15.66
CA GLY A 50 -8.50 -30.97 16.08
C GLY A 50 -7.96 -29.92 15.11
N ASP A 51 -6.66 -29.70 15.17
CA ASP A 51 -5.98 -28.70 14.34
C ASP A 51 -5.92 -29.18 12.87
N HIS A 52 -6.38 -28.31 11.96
CA HIS A 52 -6.37 -28.62 10.52
C HIS A 52 -6.06 -27.36 9.68
N PRO A 53 -5.21 -27.46 8.63
CA PRO A 53 -4.85 -26.31 7.80
C PRO A 53 -6.05 -25.60 7.17
N ASP A 54 -7.09 -26.35 6.79
CA ASP A 54 -8.29 -25.80 6.17
C ASP A 54 -9.17 -25.06 7.17
N VAL A 55 -9.22 -25.51 8.44
CA VAL A 55 -9.91 -24.78 9.51
C VAL A 55 -9.20 -23.46 9.78
N ALA A 56 -7.87 -23.47 9.94
CA ALA A 56 -7.08 -22.26 10.09
C ALA A 56 -7.25 -21.29 8.91
N SER A 57 -7.37 -21.80 7.70
CA SER A 57 -7.62 -20.99 6.50
C SER A 57 -9.02 -20.38 6.51
N SER A 58 -10.06 -21.10 6.95
CA SER A 58 -11.41 -20.55 7.10
C SER A 58 -11.48 -19.45 8.17
N LEU A 59 -10.85 -19.66 9.33
CA LEU A 59 -10.74 -18.65 10.39
C LEU A 59 -10.08 -17.39 9.86
N ASN A 60 -8.94 -17.52 9.17
CA ASN A 60 -8.23 -16.39 8.59
C ASN A 60 -9.07 -15.63 7.54
N ASN A 61 -9.83 -16.33 6.69
CA ASN A 61 -10.64 -15.70 5.65
C ASN A 61 -11.85 -14.95 6.24
N LEU A 62 -12.49 -15.50 7.27
CA LEU A 62 -13.55 -14.83 8.01
C LEU A 62 -13.00 -13.60 8.75
N ALA A 63 -11.81 -13.69 9.36
CA ALA A 63 -11.14 -12.57 9.99
C ALA A 63 -10.82 -11.46 8.97
N LEU A 64 -10.34 -11.81 7.77
CA LEU A 64 -10.12 -10.85 6.68
C LEU A 64 -11.42 -10.15 6.25
N LEU A 65 -12.55 -10.84 6.25
CA LEU A 65 -13.85 -10.23 5.97
C LEU A 65 -14.20 -9.19 7.04
N TYR A 66 -14.11 -9.57 8.32
CA TYR A 66 -14.42 -8.66 9.43
C TYR A 66 -13.46 -7.46 9.48
N ASN A 67 -12.18 -7.67 9.23
CA ASN A 67 -11.21 -6.59 9.11
C ASN A 67 -11.57 -5.62 7.97
N SER A 68 -12.02 -6.14 6.82
CA SER A 68 -12.47 -5.32 5.68
C SER A 68 -13.75 -4.50 5.99
N GLN A 69 -14.55 -4.93 6.95
CA GLN A 69 -15.74 -4.24 7.44
C GLN A 69 -15.43 -3.25 8.60
N GLY A 70 -14.18 -3.20 9.08
CA GLY A 70 -13.81 -2.46 10.29
C GLY A 70 -14.27 -3.12 11.60
N LYS A 71 -14.78 -4.35 11.56
CA LYS A 71 -15.19 -5.15 12.73
C LYS A 71 -13.95 -5.81 13.36
N TYR A 72 -13.08 -4.98 13.92
CA TYR A 72 -11.77 -5.42 14.40
C TYR A 72 -11.86 -6.34 15.64
N SER A 73 -12.83 -6.12 16.52
CA SER A 73 -13.07 -6.94 17.71
C SER A 73 -13.48 -8.37 17.39
N GLU A 74 -14.18 -8.56 16.27
CA GLU A 74 -14.58 -9.89 15.78
C GLU A 74 -13.45 -10.54 14.97
N ALA A 75 -12.61 -9.75 14.29
CA ALA A 75 -11.51 -10.26 13.48
C ALA A 75 -10.32 -10.75 14.31
N GLU A 76 -9.98 -10.05 15.41
CA GLU A 76 -8.79 -10.32 16.21
C GLU A 76 -8.75 -11.76 16.75
N PRO A 77 -9.78 -12.27 17.46
CA PRO A 77 -9.75 -13.63 17.97
C PRO A 77 -9.61 -14.68 16.86
N LEU A 78 -10.23 -14.47 15.70
CA LEU A 78 -10.13 -15.42 14.60
C LEU A 78 -8.73 -15.46 13.98
N TYR A 79 -8.03 -14.32 13.90
CA TYR A 79 -6.64 -14.29 13.46
C TYR A 79 -5.71 -14.95 14.48
N LEU A 80 -5.93 -14.74 15.78
CA LEU A 80 -5.17 -15.39 16.84
C LEU A 80 -5.36 -16.91 16.78
N ASP A 81 -6.60 -17.39 16.72
CA ASP A 81 -6.90 -18.82 16.60
C ASP A 81 -6.25 -19.45 15.36
N ALA A 82 -6.32 -18.76 14.20
CA ALA A 82 -5.69 -19.24 12.98
C ALA A 82 -4.16 -19.30 13.10
N LEU A 83 -3.53 -18.29 13.72
CA LEU A 83 -2.09 -18.25 13.93
C LEU A 83 -1.63 -19.36 14.90
N GLU A 84 -2.28 -19.49 16.03
CA GLU A 84 -2.00 -20.52 17.04
C GLU A 84 -2.12 -21.93 16.46
N MET A 85 -3.22 -22.18 15.73
CA MET A 85 -3.43 -23.47 15.03
C MET A 85 -2.31 -23.75 14.03
N ARG A 86 -1.93 -22.75 13.21
CA ARG A 86 -0.82 -22.92 12.25
C ARG A 86 0.53 -23.13 12.92
N LYS A 87 0.81 -22.45 14.07
CA LYS A 87 2.03 -22.68 14.85
C LYS A 87 2.10 -24.11 15.43
N ARG A 88 0.95 -24.71 15.81
CA ARG A 88 0.90 -26.11 16.24
C ARG A 88 1.04 -27.12 15.10
N LEU A 89 0.47 -26.81 13.93
CA LEU A 89 0.51 -27.68 12.75
C LEU A 89 1.89 -27.69 12.06
N PHE A 90 2.57 -26.57 12.05
CA PHE A 90 3.82 -26.39 11.33
C PHE A 90 4.95 -26.08 12.30
N THR A 91 5.86 -27.04 12.47
CA THR A 91 7.07 -26.81 13.28
C THR A 91 8.13 -26.04 12.48
N GLY A 92 8.60 -24.91 13.01
CA GLY A 92 9.61 -24.06 12.36
C GLY A 92 9.02 -23.03 11.40
N ASP A 93 9.85 -22.56 10.48
CA ASP A 93 9.45 -21.55 9.52
C ASP A 93 8.48 -22.12 8.48
N HIS A 94 7.34 -21.45 8.32
CA HIS A 94 6.32 -21.89 7.36
C HIS A 94 5.60 -20.70 6.70
N PRO A 95 5.35 -20.71 5.36
CA PRO A 95 4.71 -19.59 4.66
C PRO A 95 3.34 -19.21 5.24
N ASN A 96 2.55 -20.20 5.67
CA ASN A 96 1.22 -19.95 6.25
C ASN A 96 1.30 -19.28 7.62
N VAL A 97 2.33 -19.59 8.42
CA VAL A 97 2.57 -18.91 9.72
C VAL A 97 2.95 -17.46 9.47
N ALA A 98 3.91 -17.21 8.56
CA ALA A 98 4.30 -15.85 8.17
C ALA A 98 3.11 -15.03 7.64
N SER A 99 2.22 -15.67 6.88
CA SER A 99 0.99 -15.01 6.38
C SER A 99 0.00 -14.68 7.50
N SER A 100 -0.16 -15.56 8.51
CA SER A 100 -1.00 -15.26 9.69
C SER A 100 -0.44 -14.11 10.51
N LEU A 101 0.87 -14.10 10.76
CA LEU A 101 1.56 -13.01 11.46
C LEU A 101 1.32 -11.67 10.74
N ASN A 102 1.52 -11.66 9.43
CA ASN A 102 1.32 -10.47 8.61
C ASN A 102 -0.14 -9.98 8.62
N ASN A 103 -1.12 -10.88 8.61
CA ASN A 103 -2.54 -10.50 8.63
C ASN A 103 -2.96 -9.94 10.00
N LEU A 104 -2.49 -10.52 11.10
CA LEU A 104 -2.71 -10.00 12.44
C LEU A 104 -2.01 -8.63 12.62
N ALA A 105 -0.78 -8.49 12.11
CA ALA A 105 -0.06 -7.23 12.11
C ALA A 105 -0.83 -6.13 11.34
N ASN A 106 -1.40 -6.46 10.17
CA ASN A 106 -2.25 -5.55 9.41
C ASN A 106 -3.52 -5.15 10.18
N LEU A 107 -4.12 -6.06 10.94
CA LEU A 107 -5.25 -5.73 11.80
C LEU A 107 -4.85 -4.68 12.85
N TYR A 108 -3.75 -4.90 13.57
CA TYR A 108 -3.25 -3.96 14.58
C TYR A 108 -2.83 -2.61 13.95
N HIS A 109 -2.20 -2.64 12.79
CA HIS A 109 -1.89 -1.44 12.02
C HIS A 109 -3.16 -0.63 11.69
N ASN A 110 -4.23 -1.29 11.21
CA ASN A 110 -5.49 -0.64 10.89
C ASN A 110 -6.19 -0.02 12.11
N GLN A 111 -5.95 -0.59 13.30
CA GLN A 111 -6.42 -0.06 14.59
C GLN A 111 -5.53 1.06 15.13
N GLY A 112 -4.38 1.37 14.51
CA GLY A 112 -3.38 2.30 15.04
C GLY A 112 -2.54 1.72 16.19
N ARG A 113 -2.65 0.42 16.47
CA ARG A 113 -1.88 -0.31 17.48
C ARG A 113 -0.50 -0.69 16.94
N TYR A 114 0.29 0.32 16.58
CA TYR A 114 1.55 0.14 15.86
C TYR A 114 2.61 -0.63 16.66
N SER A 115 2.66 -0.44 17.98
CA SER A 115 3.58 -1.16 18.87
C SER A 115 3.35 -2.68 18.92
N GLU A 116 2.13 -3.11 18.63
CA GLU A 116 1.77 -4.52 18.56
C GLU A 116 1.93 -5.07 17.14
N ALA A 117 1.75 -4.22 16.12
CA ALA A 117 1.92 -4.61 14.73
C ALA A 117 3.40 -4.82 14.34
N GLU A 118 4.31 -3.97 14.84
CA GLU A 118 5.73 -3.97 14.45
C GLU A 118 6.41 -5.32 14.68
N PRO A 119 6.38 -5.94 15.88
CA PRO A 119 7.05 -7.21 16.11
C PRO A 119 6.50 -8.34 15.23
N LEU A 120 5.21 -8.32 14.90
CA LEU A 120 4.60 -9.33 14.04
C LEU A 120 5.04 -9.17 12.58
N PHE A 121 5.13 -7.94 12.06
CA PHE A 121 5.66 -7.69 10.73
C PHE A 121 7.13 -8.08 10.62
N LEU A 122 7.94 -7.79 11.65
CA LEU A 122 9.35 -8.20 11.71
C LEU A 122 9.48 -9.72 11.74
N GLU A 123 8.73 -10.43 12.59
CA GLU A 123 8.73 -11.90 12.66
C GLU A 123 8.33 -12.50 11.30
N ALA A 124 7.28 -11.98 10.65
CA ALA A 124 6.85 -12.45 9.34
C ALA A 124 7.93 -12.22 8.25
N LEU A 125 8.56 -11.05 8.24
CA LEU A 125 9.63 -10.71 7.29
C LEU A 125 10.84 -11.63 7.46
N GLU A 126 11.34 -11.78 8.68
CA GLU A 126 12.52 -12.63 8.95
C GLU A 126 12.22 -14.11 8.67
N MET A 127 11.02 -14.60 8.98
CA MET A 127 10.59 -15.95 8.60
C MET A 127 10.60 -16.12 7.08
N ARG A 128 10.06 -15.17 6.31
CA ARG A 128 10.07 -15.23 4.84
C ARG A 128 11.48 -15.16 4.26
N LYS A 129 12.38 -14.34 4.82
CA LYS A 129 13.79 -14.30 4.41
C LYS A 129 14.51 -15.64 4.64
N ARG A 130 14.21 -16.35 5.73
CA ARG A 130 14.77 -17.68 5.98
C ARG A 130 14.20 -18.75 5.05
N LEU A 131 12.90 -18.65 4.72
CA LEU A 131 12.24 -19.57 3.80
C LEU A 131 12.69 -19.40 2.35
N PHE A 132 12.86 -18.16 1.93
CA PHE A 132 13.19 -17.80 0.55
C PHE A 132 14.61 -17.21 0.49
N LYS A 133 15.57 -18.05 0.06
CA LYS A 133 17.01 -17.68 0.01
C LYS A 133 17.34 -16.70 -1.13
N SER A 134 16.41 -16.44 -2.02
CA SER A 134 16.54 -15.50 -3.16
C SER A 134 15.42 -14.49 -3.13
N ASP A 135 15.41 -13.56 -4.08
CA ASP A 135 14.32 -12.62 -4.27
C ASP A 135 12.97 -13.36 -4.31
N HIS A 136 11.98 -12.84 -3.59
CA HIS A 136 10.65 -13.42 -3.52
C HIS A 136 9.57 -12.34 -3.31
N SER A 137 8.45 -12.47 -4.00
CA SER A 137 7.34 -11.51 -3.92
C SER A 137 6.79 -11.35 -2.50
N ASP A 138 6.77 -12.41 -1.71
CA ASP A 138 6.29 -12.35 -0.32
C ASP A 138 7.25 -11.59 0.60
N VAL A 139 8.56 -11.65 0.34
CA VAL A 139 9.55 -10.84 1.07
C VAL A 139 9.35 -9.37 0.74
N ALA A 140 9.21 -9.03 -0.54
CA ALA A 140 8.93 -7.66 -0.98
C ALA A 140 7.62 -7.12 -0.40
N ALA A 141 6.56 -7.96 -0.33
CA ALA A 141 5.31 -7.58 0.32
C ALA A 141 5.48 -7.29 1.82
N SER A 142 6.29 -8.10 2.54
CA SER A 142 6.60 -7.84 3.95
C SER A 142 7.38 -6.55 4.15
N LEU A 143 8.36 -6.25 3.28
CA LEU A 143 9.10 -4.99 3.30
C LEU A 143 8.16 -3.80 3.10
N ASN A 144 7.25 -3.85 2.13
CA ASN A 144 6.26 -2.80 1.89
C ASN A 144 5.32 -2.59 3.10
N ASN A 145 4.87 -3.67 3.76
CA ASN A 145 3.99 -3.56 4.91
C ASN A 145 4.71 -2.92 6.12
N LEU A 146 5.95 -3.32 6.38
CA LEU A 146 6.77 -2.73 7.44
C LEU A 146 7.10 -1.27 7.13
N ALA A 147 7.42 -0.95 5.87
CA ALA A 147 7.65 0.42 5.40
C ALA A 147 6.41 1.30 5.64
N ASN A 148 5.22 0.80 5.30
CA ASN A 148 3.97 1.53 5.55
C ASN A 148 3.72 1.74 7.05
N LEU A 149 4.05 0.77 7.91
CA LEU A 149 3.96 0.93 9.35
C LEU A 149 4.88 2.07 9.82
N TYR A 150 6.14 2.10 9.39
CA TYR A 150 7.09 3.15 9.75
C TYR A 150 6.68 4.52 9.20
N ASP A 151 6.12 4.57 7.99
CA ASP A 151 5.53 5.81 7.43
C ASP A 151 4.43 6.36 8.35
N LYS A 152 3.49 5.50 8.80
CA LYS A 152 2.41 5.88 9.71
C LYS A 152 2.89 6.32 11.10
N GLN A 153 4.04 5.83 11.54
CA GLN A 153 4.72 6.25 12.78
C GLN A 153 5.57 7.53 12.61
N GLY A 154 5.72 8.04 11.36
CA GLY A 154 6.62 9.17 11.06
C GLY A 154 8.10 8.81 11.03
N ARG A 155 8.45 7.53 11.05
CA ARG A 155 9.82 6.98 10.98
C ARG A 155 10.29 6.88 9.53
N TYR A 156 10.32 8.02 8.84
CA TYR A 156 10.56 8.09 7.38
C TYR A 156 11.93 7.57 6.95
N SER A 157 12.96 7.79 7.76
CA SER A 157 14.32 7.31 7.48
C SER A 157 14.44 5.78 7.50
N GLU A 158 13.53 5.10 8.19
CA GLU A 158 13.45 3.65 8.24
C GLU A 158 12.49 3.09 7.17
N ALA A 159 11.46 3.85 6.81
CA ALA A 159 10.48 3.45 5.81
C ALA A 159 11.05 3.49 4.38
N GLU A 160 11.77 4.57 4.02
CA GLU A 160 12.27 4.79 2.65
C GLU A 160 13.11 3.63 2.11
N PRO A 161 14.17 3.16 2.82
CA PRO A 161 14.98 2.06 2.33
C PRO A 161 14.18 0.76 2.13
N LEU A 162 13.18 0.49 2.96
CA LEU A 162 12.35 -0.71 2.81
C LEU A 162 11.46 -0.66 1.56
N TYR A 163 10.91 0.52 1.22
CA TYR A 163 10.17 0.69 -0.04
C TYR A 163 11.08 0.53 -1.26
N LEU A 164 12.30 1.07 -1.20
CA LEU A 164 13.29 0.93 -2.27
C LEU A 164 13.72 -0.53 -2.45
N ASP A 165 14.08 -1.22 -1.37
CA ASP A 165 14.45 -2.63 -1.39
C ASP A 165 13.33 -3.52 -1.97
N ALA A 166 12.07 -3.24 -1.56
CA ALA A 166 10.92 -3.96 -2.10
C ALA A 166 10.77 -3.73 -3.61
N LEU A 167 10.88 -2.49 -4.09
CA LEU A 167 10.78 -2.16 -5.51
C LEU A 167 11.90 -2.81 -6.32
N GLU A 168 13.14 -2.73 -5.85
CA GLU A 168 14.29 -3.34 -6.54
C GLU A 168 14.15 -4.87 -6.60
N MET A 169 13.73 -5.51 -5.51
CA MET A 169 13.47 -6.94 -5.47
C MET A 169 12.42 -7.35 -6.52
N ILE A 170 11.31 -6.63 -6.58
CA ILE A 170 10.24 -6.92 -7.54
C ILE A 170 10.70 -6.66 -8.98
N LYS A 171 11.51 -5.62 -9.24
CA LYS A 171 12.09 -5.36 -10.57
C LYS A 171 13.08 -6.47 -10.99
N ARG A 172 13.80 -7.09 -10.06
CA ARG A 172 14.67 -8.26 -10.38
C ARG A 172 13.85 -9.53 -10.65
N LEU A 173 12.74 -9.73 -9.95
CA LEU A 173 11.85 -10.89 -10.13
C LEU A 173 11.08 -10.86 -11.45
N PHE A 174 10.64 -9.68 -11.86
CA PHE A 174 9.78 -9.49 -13.01
C PHE A 174 10.43 -8.53 -14.00
N THR A 175 11.02 -9.09 -15.06
CA THR A 175 11.61 -8.31 -16.14
C THR A 175 10.51 -7.74 -17.04
N GLY A 176 10.47 -6.41 -17.19
CA GLY A 176 9.47 -5.73 -18.00
C GLY A 176 8.22 -5.29 -17.21
N ASP A 177 7.13 -5.10 -17.93
CA ASP A 177 5.88 -4.62 -17.34
C ASP A 177 5.20 -5.72 -16.52
N HIS A 178 4.95 -5.43 -15.23
CA HIS A 178 4.31 -6.38 -14.32
C HIS A 178 3.46 -5.67 -13.27
N PRO A 179 2.27 -6.20 -12.89
CA PRO A 179 1.39 -5.58 -11.90
C PRO A 179 2.05 -5.31 -10.55
N TYR A 180 2.94 -6.20 -10.09
CA TYR A 180 3.66 -6.01 -8.83
C TYR A 180 4.68 -4.88 -8.88
N VAL A 181 5.33 -4.65 -10.02
CA VAL A 181 6.22 -3.50 -10.23
C VAL A 181 5.41 -2.21 -10.15
N ALA A 182 4.27 -2.14 -10.85
CA ALA A 182 3.38 -0.98 -10.81
C ALA A 182 2.87 -0.69 -9.38
N THR A 183 2.52 -1.73 -8.62
CA THR A 183 2.10 -1.59 -7.22
C THR A 183 3.24 -1.05 -6.34
N SER A 184 4.45 -1.57 -6.48
CA SER A 184 5.61 -1.11 -5.69
C SER A 184 6.00 0.34 -6.02
N LEU A 185 5.96 0.72 -7.31
CA LEU A 185 6.14 2.11 -7.74
C LEU A 185 5.09 3.04 -7.13
N ASN A 186 3.81 2.64 -7.16
CA ASN A 186 2.73 3.41 -6.55
C ASN A 186 2.92 3.58 -5.04
N ASN A 187 3.36 2.55 -4.33
CA ASN A 187 3.58 2.61 -2.89
C ASN A 187 4.71 3.59 -2.52
N LEU A 188 5.83 3.53 -3.23
CA LEU A 188 6.94 4.47 -3.05
C LEU A 188 6.53 5.90 -3.43
N ALA A 189 5.78 6.07 -4.53
CA ALA A 189 5.24 7.36 -4.95
C ALA A 189 4.31 7.96 -3.89
N PHE A 190 3.44 7.14 -3.29
CA PHE A 190 2.53 7.55 -2.24
C PHE A 190 3.28 7.99 -0.96
N PHE A 191 4.33 7.26 -0.60
CA PHE A 191 5.23 7.62 0.49
C PHE A 191 5.87 9.01 0.26
N TYR A 192 6.44 9.26 -0.93
CA TYR A 192 7.01 10.58 -1.26
C TYR A 192 5.95 11.68 -1.31
N HIS A 193 4.78 11.36 -1.85
CA HIS A 193 3.65 12.31 -1.90
C HIS A 193 3.25 12.78 -0.49
N ASN A 194 3.09 11.85 0.46
CA ASN A 194 2.72 12.17 1.84
C ASN A 194 3.74 13.07 2.54
N GLN A 195 5.01 13.01 2.15
CA GLN A 195 6.08 13.87 2.67
C GLN A 195 6.20 15.20 1.92
N GLY A 196 5.37 15.46 0.91
CA GLY A 196 5.46 16.65 0.06
C GLY A 196 6.62 16.63 -0.93
N ARG A 197 7.30 15.50 -1.11
CA ARG A 197 8.38 15.26 -2.09
C ARG A 197 7.79 14.99 -3.48
N TYR A 198 7.00 15.93 -3.97
CA TYR A 198 6.19 15.76 -5.18
C TYR A 198 7.01 15.54 -6.45
N SER A 199 8.21 16.14 -6.53
CA SER A 199 9.13 15.95 -7.67
C SER A 199 9.65 14.52 -7.80
N GLU A 200 9.66 13.77 -6.70
CA GLU A 200 10.04 12.36 -6.67
C GLU A 200 8.83 11.45 -6.84
N ALA A 201 7.67 11.86 -6.33
CA ALA A 201 6.43 11.09 -6.43
C ALA A 201 5.84 11.05 -7.85
N GLU A 202 5.84 12.19 -8.56
CA GLU A 202 5.17 12.31 -9.87
C GLU A 202 5.70 11.33 -10.93
N PRO A 203 7.02 11.23 -11.16
CA PRO A 203 7.54 10.30 -12.17
C PRO A 203 7.24 8.83 -11.84
N LEU A 204 7.22 8.46 -10.55
CA LEU A 204 6.88 7.10 -10.12
C LEU A 204 5.39 6.78 -10.36
N TYR A 205 4.49 7.71 -10.08
CA TYR A 205 3.07 7.53 -10.39
C TYR A 205 2.83 7.44 -11.90
N LEU A 206 3.53 8.24 -12.71
CA LEU A 206 3.42 8.18 -14.18
C LEU A 206 3.90 6.83 -14.71
N GLU A 207 5.05 6.33 -14.23
CA GLU A 207 5.57 5.01 -14.59
C GLU A 207 4.60 3.91 -14.16
N ALA A 208 4.11 3.96 -12.91
CA ALA A 208 3.15 3.00 -12.38
C ALA A 208 1.84 2.97 -13.19
N LEU A 209 1.30 4.14 -13.55
CA LEU A 209 0.07 4.23 -14.34
C LEU A 209 0.26 3.67 -15.74
N ALA A 210 1.30 4.13 -16.45
CA ALA A 210 1.60 3.65 -17.80
C ALA A 210 1.81 2.12 -17.83
N MET A 211 2.49 1.56 -16.84
CA MET A 211 2.68 0.12 -16.69
C MET A 211 1.36 -0.59 -16.40
N SER A 212 0.56 -0.09 -15.44
CA SER A 212 -0.74 -0.68 -15.09
C SER A 212 -1.68 -0.70 -16.30
N GLU A 213 -1.71 0.35 -17.11
CA GLU A 213 -2.55 0.43 -18.30
C GLU A 213 -2.11 -0.53 -19.42
N ARG A 214 -0.83 -0.92 -19.48
CA ARG A 214 -0.33 -1.90 -20.44
C ARG A 214 -0.61 -3.35 -20.03
N VAL A 215 -0.59 -3.67 -18.72
CA VAL A 215 -0.66 -5.06 -18.23
C VAL A 215 -2.00 -5.42 -17.59
N LEU A 216 -2.80 -4.43 -17.24
CA LEU A 216 -4.11 -4.59 -16.61
C LEU A 216 -5.14 -3.83 -17.45
N GLU A 217 -6.41 -4.15 -17.27
CA GLU A 217 -7.48 -3.35 -17.90
C GLU A 217 -7.56 -1.95 -17.27
N THR A 218 -7.99 -0.95 -18.07
CA THR A 218 -8.16 0.45 -17.61
C THR A 218 -9.07 0.60 -16.41
N ASN A 219 -10.00 -0.32 -16.24
CA ASN A 219 -10.95 -0.38 -15.11
C ASN A 219 -10.47 -1.29 -13.97
N HIS A 220 -9.26 -1.85 -14.06
CA HIS A 220 -8.72 -2.66 -12.98
C HIS A 220 -8.52 -1.82 -11.71
N PRO A 221 -8.84 -2.34 -10.50
CA PRO A 221 -8.75 -1.58 -9.25
C PRO A 221 -7.38 -0.92 -9.02
N THR A 222 -6.29 -1.62 -9.34
CA THR A 222 -4.92 -1.07 -9.23
C THR A 222 -4.73 0.13 -10.16
N THR A 223 -5.15 0.03 -11.44
CA THR A 223 -5.04 1.12 -12.42
C THR A 223 -5.83 2.36 -11.96
N ILE A 224 -7.05 2.14 -11.44
CA ILE A 224 -7.89 3.21 -10.89
C ILE A 224 -7.20 3.87 -9.69
N THR A 225 -6.64 3.08 -8.77
CA THR A 225 -5.93 3.59 -7.58
C THR A 225 -4.75 4.47 -7.97
N VAL A 226 -3.88 4.00 -8.86
CA VAL A 226 -2.71 4.76 -9.33
C VAL A 226 -3.13 6.06 -10.02
N ARG A 227 -4.15 6.00 -10.89
CA ARG A 227 -4.69 7.18 -11.59
C ARG A 227 -5.23 8.22 -10.61
N ASN A 228 -5.99 7.79 -9.60
CA ASN A 228 -6.53 8.67 -8.57
C ASN A 228 -5.41 9.33 -7.75
N ASN A 229 -4.40 8.57 -7.34
CA ASN A 229 -3.25 9.08 -6.59
C ASN A 229 -2.49 10.14 -7.39
N LEU A 230 -2.22 9.88 -8.67
CA LEU A 230 -1.58 10.84 -9.58
C LEU A 230 -2.44 12.10 -9.77
N GLN A 231 -3.74 11.95 -9.93
CA GLN A 231 -4.66 13.07 -10.09
C GLN A 231 -4.68 13.97 -8.85
N ILE A 232 -4.71 13.39 -7.65
CA ILE A 232 -4.64 14.12 -6.37
C ILE A 232 -3.32 14.91 -6.30
N LEU A 233 -2.20 14.28 -6.63
CA LEU A 233 -0.89 14.94 -6.67
C LEU A 233 -0.90 16.12 -7.62
N GLN A 234 -1.39 15.95 -8.85
CA GLN A 234 -1.44 17.00 -9.88
C GLN A 234 -2.31 18.18 -9.44
N GLN A 235 -3.45 17.93 -8.81
CA GLN A 235 -4.30 18.99 -8.25
C GLN A 235 -3.59 19.81 -7.18
N GLN A 236 -2.70 19.21 -6.40
CA GLN A 236 -1.88 19.93 -5.40
C GLN A 236 -0.72 20.71 -6.02
N LEU A 237 -0.23 20.30 -7.18
CA LEU A 237 0.85 20.97 -7.90
C LEU A 237 0.38 22.24 -8.65
N ILE A 238 -0.82 22.23 -9.21
CA ILE A 238 -1.36 23.35 -10.02
C ILE A 238 -1.24 24.72 -9.29
N PRO A 239 -1.70 24.91 -8.04
CA PRO A 239 -1.56 26.16 -7.33
C PRO A 239 -0.10 26.57 -7.16
N ARG A 240 0.79 25.62 -6.82
CA ARG A 240 2.23 25.87 -6.62
C ARG A 240 2.92 26.37 -7.88
N PHE A 241 2.63 25.79 -9.04
CA PHE A 241 3.17 26.26 -10.33
C PHE A 241 2.66 27.65 -10.67
N PHE A 242 1.37 27.92 -10.43
CA PHE A 242 0.79 29.23 -10.66
C PHE A 242 1.44 30.30 -9.80
N TYR A 243 1.56 30.09 -8.48
CA TYR A 243 2.21 31.03 -7.56
C TYR A 243 3.69 31.21 -7.87
N LYS A 244 4.43 30.16 -8.21
CA LYS A 244 5.85 30.25 -8.59
C LYS A 244 6.03 31.08 -9.86
N ARG A 245 5.17 30.88 -10.87
CA ARG A 245 5.19 31.67 -12.11
C ARG A 245 4.84 33.13 -11.85
N LEU A 246 3.84 33.39 -11.03
CA LEU A 246 3.44 34.74 -10.64
C LEU A 246 4.58 35.45 -9.88
N LEU A 247 5.20 34.78 -8.93
CA LEU A 247 6.33 35.33 -8.15
C LEU A 247 7.53 35.65 -9.05
N ASN A 248 7.89 34.75 -9.96
CA ASN A 248 8.98 35.00 -10.92
C ASN A 248 8.69 36.18 -11.82
N ASN A 249 7.45 36.34 -12.30
CA ASN A 249 7.06 37.50 -13.10
C ASN A 249 7.12 38.81 -12.29
N LEU A 250 6.68 38.79 -11.04
CA LEU A 250 6.77 39.92 -10.13
C LEU A 250 8.23 40.32 -9.86
N LEU A 251 9.10 39.35 -9.62
CA LEU A 251 10.55 39.60 -9.42
C LEU A 251 11.19 40.21 -10.67
N ALA A 252 10.84 39.71 -11.86
CA ALA A 252 11.34 40.28 -13.13
C ALA A 252 10.89 41.72 -13.32
N VAL A 253 9.65 42.07 -13.00
CA VAL A 253 9.13 43.42 -13.05
C VAL A 253 9.84 44.31 -12.03
N LEU A 254 10.04 43.84 -10.82
CA LEU A 254 10.73 44.59 -9.75
C LEU A 254 12.18 44.88 -10.12
N THR A 255 12.90 43.92 -10.69
CA THR A 255 14.29 44.16 -11.16
C THR A 255 14.37 45.17 -12.27
N LEU A 256 13.43 45.18 -13.19
CA LEU A 256 13.30 46.16 -14.26
C LEU A 256 13.03 47.57 -13.69
N LEU A 257 12.13 47.72 -12.73
CA LEU A 257 11.81 48.97 -12.06
C LEU A 257 13.01 49.50 -11.29
N LEU A 258 13.72 48.68 -10.54
CA LEU A 258 14.94 49.04 -9.82
C LEU A 258 16.05 49.49 -10.78
N HIS A 259 16.19 48.85 -11.91
CA HIS A 259 17.16 49.28 -12.94
C HIS A 259 16.80 50.64 -13.52
N ARG A 260 15.54 50.90 -13.86
CA ARG A 260 15.07 52.21 -14.34
C ARG A 260 15.27 53.31 -13.29
N LEU A 261 14.98 53.02 -12.04
CA LEU A 261 15.18 53.93 -10.93
C LEU A 261 16.67 54.32 -10.78
N ARG A 262 17.58 53.34 -10.84
CA ARG A 262 19.03 53.58 -10.82
C ARG A 262 19.49 54.47 -11.97
N LEU A 263 18.96 54.28 -13.17
CA LEU A 263 19.27 55.11 -14.35
C LEU A 263 18.75 56.55 -14.15
N LEU A 264 17.56 56.70 -13.58
CA LEU A 264 16.96 58.00 -13.30
C LEU A 264 17.80 58.77 -12.26
N ILE A 265 18.20 58.14 -11.18
CA ILE A 265 19.07 58.72 -10.13
C ILE A 265 20.43 59.15 -10.74
N LYS A 266 21.05 58.33 -11.57
CA LYS A 266 22.28 58.71 -12.29
C LYS A 266 22.08 59.93 -13.16
N ARG A 267 20.96 60.06 -13.88
CA ARG A 267 20.65 61.24 -14.71
C ARG A 267 20.47 62.47 -13.85
N ILE A 268 19.79 62.40 -12.72
CA ILE A 268 19.60 63.52 -11.78
C ILE A 268 20.93 63.98 -11.21
N ILE A 269 21.79 63.06 -10.78
CA ILE A 269 23.12 63.37 -10.25
C ILE A 269 23.97 64.07 -11.31
N ILE A 270 24.00 63.61 -12.54
CA ILE A 270 24.74 64.24 -13.64
C ILE A 270 24.19 65.62 -13.94
N PHE A 271 22.86 65.79 -13.95
CA PHE A 271 22.20 67.06 -14.18
C PHE A 271 22.52 68.09 -13.06
N SER A 272 22.46 67.69 -11.80
CA SER A 272 22.81 68.52 -10.66
C SER A 272 24.30 68.99 -10.72
N TRP A 273 25.20 68.09 -11.06
CA TRP A 273 26.63 68.38 -11.21
C TRP A 273 26.93 69.39 -12.35
N ARG A 274 26.11 69.35 -13.46
CA ARG A 274 26.21 70.33 -14.52
C ARG A 274 25.67 71.72 -14.14
N LEU A 275 24.72 71.80 -13.24
CA LEU A 275 24.21 73.11 -12.69
C LEU A 275 25.15 73.78 -11.72
N PHE A 276 25.91 73.04 -10.95
CA PHE A 276 26.89 73.55 -9.98
C PHE A 276 28.21 74.00 -10.59
N ARG A 277 28.45 73.73 -11.87
CA ARG A 277 29.64 74.13 -12.63
C ARG A 277 29.43 75.35 -13.55
N ARG A 278 28.28 75.96 -13.50
CA ARG A 278 27.97 77.24 -14.09
C ARG A 278 27.86 78.32 -12.99
#